data_f83200eebdea853efcf5cfeacbe32ca8
#
_entry.id   f83200eebdea853efcf5cfeacbe32ca8
#
_cell.length_a   1.000
_cell.length_b   1.000
_cell.length_c   1.000
_cell.angle_alpha   90.00
_cell.angle_beta   90.00
_cell.angle_gamma   90.00
#
_symmetry.space_group_name_H-M   'P 1'
#
loop_
_entity.id
_entity.type
_entity.pdbx_description
1 polymer ?
#
loop_
_entity_poly.entity_id
_entity_poly.type
_entity_poly.pdbx_seq_one_letter_code
_entity_poly.pdbx_strand_id
1 'polypeptide(L)'
;METTHIRLFSRQPLSAFGKLTIAALLGGAVPSGILALAIGYPDNIALLIVTACLLLAAGLVVTGLRWTPLLVVLLSGIFLYQISNQPFVIYHLTNPKGGGFFPFVLDILIIAFMLVTFGASIGATVQNYHQGERKAPRWLSSALTGVAGIVIGAIFIAAIAQPSAPTGATYTNGVPTVHMSAGKFSQPSVTLPKGSKLLLVDDVAVLHILANGSWETGVPKPAKEPGAPTVNNVQVNGQSVEIGPFSTAGTYHIYCTVHQGMNLTVIVQ
;
A
#
# COMPACT_ATOMS: atom_id res chain seq x y z
N MET A 1 -48.93 25.75 -2.00
CA MET A 1 -47.58 25.29 -1.56
C MET A 1 -47.53 23.80 -1.81
N GLU A 2 -46.98 23.41 -2.94
CA GLU A 2 -46.91 21.99 -3.35
C GLU A 2 -45.68 21.36 -2.63
N THR A 3 -45.93 20.49 -1.67
CA THR A 3 -44.88 19.77 -0.92
C THR A 3 -44.20 18.80 -1.87
N THR A 4 -43.07 19.20 -2.41
CA THR A 4 -42.20 18.34 -3.23
C THR A 4 -41.69 17.21 -2.33
N HIS A 5 -42.40 16.10 -2.24
CA HIS A 5 -41.89 14.88 -1.62
C HIS A 5 -40.60 14.45 -2.38
N ILE A 6 -39.45 14.70 -1.81
CA ILE A 6 -38.17 14.19 -2.30
C ILE A 6 -38.22 12.67 -2.19
N ARG A 7 -38.52 12.00 -3.29
CA ARG A 7 -38.52 10.52 -3.34
C ARG A 7 -37.07 10.07 -3.35
N LEU A 8 -36.52 9.73 -2.20
CA LEU A 8 -35.14 9.21 -2.00
C LEU A 8 -34.82 8.02 -2.93
N PHE A 9 -35.81 7.21 -3.27
CA PHE A 9 -35.67 6.01 -4.12
C PHE A 9 -35.98 6.26 -5.60
N SER A 10 -36.08 7.54 -6.04
CA SER A 10 -36.24 7.80 -7.48
C SER A 10 -34.94 7.51 -8.23
N ARG A 11 -35.03 6.69 -9.27
CA ARG A 11 -33.91 6.43 -10.20
C ARG A 11 -33.79 7.58 -11.18
N GLN A 12 -32.55 7.87 -11.51
CA GLN A 12 -32.19 8.93 -12.47
C GLN A 12 -31.20 8.35 -13.49
N PRO A 13 -31.24 8.78 -14.75
CA PRO A 13 -30.20 8.41 -15.70
C PRO A 13 -28.85 8.91 -15.16
N LEU A 14 -27.79 8.12 -15.40
CA LEU A 14 -26.45 8.46 -14.92
C LEU A 14 -25.97 9.78 -15.56
N SER A 15 -25.58 10.72 -14.72
CA SER A 15 -24.93 11.96 -15.13
C SER A 15 -23.49 11.71 -15.58
N ALA A 16 -22.84 12.69 -16.21
CA ALA A 16 -21.43 12.60 -16.58
C ALA A 16 -20.53 12.32 -15.37
N PHE A 17 -20.78 13.02 -14.25
CA PHE A 17 -20.05 12.76 -13.01
C PHE A 17 -20.40 11.41 -12.39
N GLY A 18 -21.64 10.93 -12.50
CA GLY A 18 -22.01 9.58 -12.05
C GLY A 18 -21.26 8.48 -12.81
N LYS A 19 -21.11 8.62 -14.13
CA LYS A 19 -20.30 7.70 -14.96
C LYS A 19 -18.82 7.77 -14.56
N LEU A 20 -18.28 8.96 -14.32
CA LEU A 20 -16.90 9.14 -13.86
C LEU A 20 -16.68 8.53 -12.48
N THR A 21 -17.63 8.68 -11.54
CA THR A 21 -17.57 8.04 -10.23
C THR A 21 -17.45 6.53 -10.35
N ILE A 22 -18.27 5.89 -11.20
CA ILE A 22 -18.21 4.45 -11.44
C ILE A 22 -16.83 4.06 -12.01
N ALA A 23 -16.37 4.76 -13.05
CA ALA A 23 -15.09 4.48 -13.69
C ALA A 23 -13.92 4.63 -12.69
N ALA A 24 -13.95 5.65 -11.83
CA ALA A 24 -12.91 5.88 -10.82
C ALA A 24 -12.95 4.82 -9.69
N LEU A 25 -14.14 4.39 -9.24
CA LEU A 25 -14.27 3.30 -8.27
C LEU A 25 -13.72 1.98 -8.81
N LEU A 26 -14.05 1.64 -10.05
CA LEU A 26 -13.51 0.44 -10.70
C LEU A 26 -12.00 0.55 -10.93
N GLY A 27 -11.53 1.74 -11.37
CA GLY A 27 -10.12 2.04 -11.52
C GLY A 27 -9.32 1.90 -10.22
N GLY A 28 -9.90 2.30 -9.08
CA GLY A 28 -9.28 2.15 -7.76
C GLY A 28 -9.33 0.72 -7.21
N ALA A 29 -10.38 -0.04 -7.56
CA ALA A 29 -10.51 -1.44 -7.14
C ALA A 29 -9.42 -2.34 -7.74
N VAL A 30 -8.97 -2.05 -8.98
CA VAL A 30 -7.92 -2.85 -9.66
C VAL A 30 -6.59 -2.80 -8.90
N PRO A 31 -5.94 -1.64 -8.69
CA PRO A 31 -4.67 -1.58 -7.97
C PRO A 31 -4.80 -2.03 -6.52
N SER A 32 -5.93 -1.76 -5.84
CA SER A 32 -6.19 -2.26 -4.49
C SER A 32 -6.24 -3.79 -4.44
N GLY A 33 -6.91 -4.43 -5.40
CA GLY A 33 -6.97 -5.88 -5.51
C GLY A 33 -5.60 -6.50 -5.84
N ILE A 34 -4.83 -5.89 -6.75
CA ILE A 34 -3.48 -6.35 -7.09
C ILE A 34 -2.56 -6.26 -5.86
N LEU A 35 -2.62 -5.15 -5.12
CA LEU A 35 -1.83 -4.97 -3.90
C LEU A 35 -2.22 -6.00 -2.83
N ALA A 36 -3.52 -6.27 -2.65
CA ALA A 36 -3.99 -7.30 -1.73
C ALA A 36 -3.44 -8.69 -2.08
N LEU A 37 -3.41 -9.04 -3.37
CA LEU A 37 -2.86 -10.32 -3.82
C LEU A 37 -1.34 -10.39 -3.63
N ALA A 38 -0.63 -9.26 -3.77
CA ALA A 38 0.81 -9.19 -3.62
C ALA A 38 1.29 -9.29 -2.16
N ILE A 39 0.51 -8.74 -1.21
CA ILE A 39 0.85 -8.76 0.22
C ILE A 39 0.60 -10.16 0.82
N GLY A 40 -0.47 -10.84 0.42
CA GLY A 40 -0.82 -12.16 0.94
C GLY A 40 -1.54 -12.12 2.31
N TYR A 41 -2.04 -13.29 2.72
CA TYR A 41 -2.76 -13.46 3.99
C TYR A 41 -1.76 -13.50 5.18
N PRO A 42 -2.10 -12.92 6.37
CA PRO A 42 -3.38 -12.28 6.74
C PRO A 42 -3.45 -10.77 6.45
N ASP A 43 -2.36 -10.13 6.03
CA ASP A 43 -2.25 -8.66 5.95
C ASP A 43 -3.11 -8.06 4.83
N ASN A 44 -3.52 -8.88 3.85
CA ASN A 44 -4.33 -8.45 2.73
C ASN A 44 -5.83 -8.27 3.04
N ILE A 45 -6.33 -8.73 4.20
CA ILE A 45 -7.77 -8.74 4.52
C ILE A 45 -8.37 -7.33 4.40
N ALA A 46 -7.68 -6.32 4.94
CA ALA A 46 -8.15 -4.94 4.89
C ALA A 46 -8.30 -4.44 3.45
N LEU A 47 -7.32 -4.74 2.58
CA LEU A 47 -7.35 -4.35 1.15
C LEU A 47 -8.42 -5.12 0.37
N LEU A 48 -8.66 -6.39 0.69
CA LEU A 48 -9.75 -7.17 0.10
C LEU A 48 -11.11 -6.58 0.46
N ILE A 49 -11.31 -6.18 1.72
CA ILE A 49 -12.53 -5.49 2.18
C ILE A 49 -12.69 -4.17 1.42
N VAL A 50 -11.64 -3.37 1.31
CA VAL A 50 -11.65 -2.11 0.54
C VAL A 50 -12.04 -2.37 -0.91
N THR A 51 -11.40 -3.33 -1.58
CA THR A 51 -11.71 -3.70 -2.97
C THR A 51 -13.17 -4.09 -3.13
N ALA A 52 -13.70 -4.92 -2.24
CA ALA A 52 -15.11 -5.31 -2.24
C ALA A 52 -16.04 -4.10 -2.03
N CYS A 53 -15.71 -3.20 -1.10
CA CYS A 53 -16.48 -1.98 -0.86
C CYS A 53 -16.51 -1.06 -2.10
N LEU A 54 -15.39 -0.91 -2.82
CA LEU A 54 -15.32 -0.12 -4.05
C LEU A 54 -16.20 -0.71 -5.15
N LEU A 55 -16.17 -2.02 -5.33
CA LEU A 55 -17.02 -2.72 -6.31
C LEU A 55 -18.51 -2.61 -5.96
N LEU A 56 -18.87 -2.78 -4.68
CA LEU A 56 -20.25 -2.61 -4.21
C LEU A 56 -20.72 -1.16 -4.38
N ALA A 57 -19.88 -0.17 -4.05
CA ALA A 57 -20.19 1.24 -4.24
C ALA A 57 -20.41 1.57 -5.73
N ALA A 58 -19.59 1.03 -6.64
CA ALA A 58 -19.79 1.17 -8.07
C ALA A 58 -21.14 0.59 -8.51
N GLY A 59 -21.46 -0.63 -8.05
CA GLY A 59 -22.77 -1.26 -8.29
C GLY A 59 -23.94 -0.43 -7.80
N LEU A 60 -23.85 0.16 -6.60
CA LEU A 60 -24.88 1.05 -6.06
C LEU A 60 -25.07 2.31 -6.95
N VAL A 61 -24.00 2.95 -7.39
CA VAL A 61 -24.11 4.13 -8.27
C VAL A 61 -24.73 3.77 -9.61
N VAL A 62 -24.44 2.59 -10.16
CA VAL A 62 -25.04 2.07 -11.42
C VAL A 62 -26.57 1.98 -11.31
N THR A 63 -27.14 1.74 -10.12
CA THR A 63 -28.61 1.70 -9.93
C THR A 63 -29.31 3.00 -10.28
N GLY A 64 -28.58 4.12 -10.37
CA GLY A 64 -29.11 5.45 -10.65
C GLY A 64 -29.92 6.05 -9.50
N LEU A 65 -29.88 5.50 -8.28
CA LEU A 65 -30.55 6.07 -7.13
C LEU A 65 -29.90 7.41 -6.76
N ARG A 66 -30.72 8.44 -6.49
CA ARG A 66 -30.27 9.82 -6.32
C ARG A 66 -29.28 10.00 -5.18
N TRP A 67 -29.38 9.23 -4.12
CA TRP A 67 -28.57 9.36 -2.91
C TRP A 67 -27.22 8.60 -2.97
N THR A 68 -27.08 7.63 -3.90
CA THR A 68 -25.88 6.76 -3.93
C THR A 68 -24.58 7.53 -4.15
N PRO A 69 -24.48 8.61 -4.96
CA PRO A 69 -23.24 9.38 -5.03
C PRO A 69 -22.87 10.06 -3.68
N LEU A 70 -23.86 10.49 -2.89
CA LEU A 70 -23.61 11.07 -1.56
C LEU A 70 -22.98 10.03 -0.62
N LEU A 71 -23.43 8.80 -0.64
CA LEU A 71 -22.80 7.71 0.11
C LEU A 71 -21.34 7.52 -0.34
N VAL A 72 -21.07 7.59 -1.65
CA VAL A 72 -19.70 7.48 -2.17
C VAL A 72 -18.82 8.65 -1.72
N VAL A 73 -19.35 9.87 -1.61
CA VAL A 73 -18.61 11.01 -1.01
C VAL A 73 -18.14 10.66 0.40
N LEU A 74 -19.04 10.15 1.24
CA LEU A 74 -18.71 9.79 2.62
C LEU A 74 -17.68 8.65 2.67
N LEU A 75 -17.89 7.59 1.93
CA LEU A 75 -16.98 6.44 1.90
C LEU A 75 -15.59 6.80 1.37
N SER A 76 -15.52 7.56 0.27
CA SER A 76 -14.23 7.98 -0.29
C SER A 76 -13.52 8.99 0.61
N GLY A 77 -14.24 9.87 1.30
CA GLY A 77 -13.67 10.79 2.29
C GLY A 77 -13.07 10.04 3.49
N ILE A 78 -13.79 9.07 4.05
CA ILE A 78 -13.29 8.21 5.13
C ILE A 78 -12.05 7.43 4.65
N PHE A 79 -12.09 6.88 3.45
CA PHE A 79 -10.97 6.14 2.90
C PHE A 79 -9.72 7.01 2.72
N LEU A 80 -9.87 8.22 2.15
CA LEU A 80 -8.75 9.17 2.00
C LEU A 80 -8.17 9.58 3.36
N TYR A 81 -9.02 9.78 4.37
CA TYR A 81 -8.56 10.04 5.73
C TYR A 81 -7.79 8.85 6.30
N GLN A 82 -8.30 7.64 6.15
CA GLN A 82 -7.64 6.44 6.64
C GLN A 82 -6.28 6.21 5.95
N ILE A 83 -6.21 6.32 4.62
CA ILE A 83 -4.97 6.10 3.88
C ILE A 83 -3.90 7.17 4.21
N SER A 84 -4.30 8.41 4.50
CA SER A 84 -3.37 9.48 4.89
C SER A 84 -2.74 9.27 6.28
N ASN A 85 -3.29 8.36 7.09
CA ASN A 85 -2.78 8.00 8.41
C ASN A 85 -2.09 6.62 8.43
N GLN A 86 -1.92 5.96 7.29
CA GLN A 86 -1.24 4.66 7.23
C GLN A 86 0.28 4.86 7.12
N PRO A 87 1.08 4.45 8.11
CA PRO A 87 2.53 4.66 8.12
C PRO A 87 3.22 4.08 6.89
N PHE A 88 2.81 2.89 6.43
CA PHE A 88 3.41 2.24 5.26
C PHE A 88 3.12 3.00 3.95
N VAL A 89 1.93 3.60 3.77
CA VAL A 89 1.61 4.43 2.60
C VAL A 89 2.48 5.68 2.59
N ILE A 90 2.58 6.36 3.73
CA ILE A 90 3.44 7.52 3.89
C ILE A 90 4.90 7.16 3.57
N TYR A 91 5.37 6.02 4.10
CA TYR A 91 6.72 5.54 3.82
C TYR A 91 6.95 5.27 2.32
N HIS A 92 6.04 4.56 1.64
CA HIS A 92 6.17 4.30 0.20
C HIS A 92 6.20 5.60 -0.61
N LEU A 93 5.34 6.56 -0.29
CA LEU A 93 5.26 7.84 -1.01
C LEU A 93 6.49 8.72 -0.78
N THR A 94 7.05 8.70 0.44
CA THR A 94 8.24 9.51 0.79
C THR A 94 9.56 8.82 0.47
N ASN A 95 9.56 7.49 0.34
CA ASN A 95 10.74 6.68 0.07
C ASN A 95 10.52 5.71 -1.11
N PRO A 96 10.31 6.21 -2.33
CA PRO A 96 10.06 5.36 -3.49
C PRO A 96 11.23 4.41 -3.82
N LYS A 97 12.43 4.71 -3.30
CA LYS A 97 13.61 3.83 -3.40
C LYS A 97 13.57 2.67 -2.40
N GLY A 98 13.32 2.96 -1.11
CA GLY A 98 13.34 1.98 -0.02
C GLY A 98 12.06 1.16 0.07
N GLY A 99 10.89 1.78 -0.10
CA GLY A 99 9.59 1.12 -0.06
C GLY A 99 9.27 0.21 -1.24
N GLY A 100 10.02 0.36 -2.34
CA GLY A 100 9.85 -0.39 -3.58
C GLY A 100 8.95 0.31 -4.60
N PHE A 101 9.35 0.18 -5.86
CA PHE A 101 8.64 0.82 -6.98
C PHE A 101 7.20 0.34 -7.13
N PHE A 102 6.97 -0.95 -7.02
CA PHE A 102 5.64 -1.54 -7.24
C PHE A 102 4.60 -1.08 -6.20
N PRO A 103 4.85 -1.16 -4.87
CA PRO A 103 3.95 -0.58 -3.88
C PRO A 103 3.72 0.92 -4.09
N PHE A 104 4.77 1.70 -4.37
CA PHE A 104 4.64 3.13 -4.66
C PHE A 104 3.66 3.41 -5.81
N VAL A 105 3.78 2.68 -6.93
CA VAL A 105 2.90 2.85 -8.09
C VAL A 105 1.45 2.52 -7.74
N LEU A 106 1.22 1.43 -7.02
CA LEU A 106 -0.13 1.03 -6.63
C LEU A 106 -0.76 2.02 -5.66
N ASP A 107 -0.01 2.49 -4.65
CA ASP A 107 -0.51 3.46 -3.68
C ASP A 107 -0.87 4.79 -4.36
N ILE A 108 -0.03 5.30 -5.26
CA ILE A 108 -0.32 6.55 -5.97
C ILE A 108 -1.54 6.43 -6.90
N LEU A 109 -1.72 5.27 -7.54
CA LEU A 109 -2.91 4.99 -8.35
C LEU A 109 -4.18 4.92 -7.49
N ILE A 110 -4.14 4.23 -6.36
CA ILE A 110 -5.26 4.14 -5.42
C ILE A 110 -5.68 5.54 -4.96
N ILE A 111 -4.71 6.35 -4.51
CA ILE A 111 -4.97 7.72 -4.05
C ILE A 111 -5.56 8.58 -5.18
N ALA A 112 -4.99 8.53 -6.37
CA ALA A 112 -5.47 9.30 -7.52
C ALA A 112 -6.92 8.93 -7.88
N PHE A 113 -7.24 7.64 -7.96
CA PHE A 113 -8.60 7.19 -8.22
C PHE A 113 -9.57 7.57 -7.10
N MET A 114 -9.13 7.55 -5.84
CA MET A 114 -9.97 7.97 -4.71
C MET A 114 -10.23 9.48 -4.72
N LEU A 115 -9.25 10.30 -5.07
CA LEU A 115 -9.46 11.75 -5.24
C LEU A 115 -10.43 12.05 -6.38
N VAL A 116 -10.29 11.37 -7.53
CA VAL A 116 -11.24 11.48 -8.64
C VAL A 116 -12.63 10.99 -8.22
N THR A 117 -12.73 9.87 -7.50
CA THR A 117 -13.99 9.35 -6.96
C THR A 117 -14.67 10.36 -6.06
N PHE A 118 -13.94 10.93 -5.10
CA PHE A 118 -14.46 11.94 -4.16
C PHE A 118 -14.99 13.18 -4.90
N GLY A 119 -14.20 13.77 -5.78
CA GLY A 119 -14.63 14.95 -6.55
C GLY A 119 -15.79 14.65 -7.51
N ALA A 120 -15.73 13.52 -8.23
CA ALA A 120 -16.80 13.10 -9.14
C ALA A 120 -18.11 12.79 -8.43
N SER A 121 -18.06 12.15 -7.25
CA SER A 121 -19.26 11.83 -6.46
C SER A 121 -19.92 13.10 -5.89
N ILE A 122 -19.16 14.13 -5.50
CA ILE A 122 -19.70 15.44 -5.17
C ILE A 122 -20.42 16.03 -6.40
N GLY A 123 -19.77 16.06 -7.56
CA GLY A 123 -20.38 16.56 -8.80
C GLY A 123 -21.65 15.78 -9.18
N ALA A 124 -21.65 14.45 -9.05
CA ALA A 124 -22.82 13.62 -9.29
C ALA A 124 -23.96 13.91 -8.31
N THR A 125 -23.65 14.12 -7.02
CA THR A 125 -24.61 14.51 -6.01
C THR A 125 -25.26 15.84 -6.38
N VAL A 126 -24.46 16.86 -6.68
CA VAL A 126 -24.98 18.16 -7.11
C VAL A 126 -25.88 18.02 -8.35
N GLN A 127 -25.43 17.28 -9.38
CA GLN A 127 -26.24 17.05 -10.58
C GLN A 127 -27.54 16.26 -10.33
N ASN A 128 -27.57 15.41 -9.32
CA ASN A 128 -28.78 14.65 -8.96
C ASN A 128 -29.81 15.50 -8.19
N TYR A 129 -29.39 16.53 -7.46
CA TYR A 129 -30.29 17.34 -6.64
C TYR A 129 -30.60 18.73 -7.22
N HIS A 130 -29.73 19.25 -8.10
CA HIS A 130 -30.00 20.50 -8.83
C HIS A 130 -30.65 20.20 -10.19
N GLN A 131 -31.64 21.04 -10.58
CA GLN A 131 -32.26 20.99 -11.89
C GLN A 131 -31.38 21.69 -12.92
N GLY A 132 -30.23 21.10 -13.24
CA GLY A 132 -29.24 21.68 -14.14
C GLY A 132 -28.76 20.70 -15.21
N GLU A 133 -27.83 21.15 -16.06
CA GLU A 133 -27.22 20.33 -17.09
C GLU A 133 -26.46 19.14 -16.49
N ARG A 134 -26.78 17.93 -16.96
CA ARG A 134 -26.11 16.67 -16.55
C ARG A 134 -24.86 16.36 -17.37
N LYS A 135 -24.42 17.34 -18.18
CA LYS A 135 -23.22 17.24 -19.02
C LYS A 135 -21.96 17.50 -18.21
N ALA A 136 -20.85 17.01 -18.72
CA ALA A 136 -19.54 17.29 -18.15
C ALA A 136 -19.18 18.78 -18.39
N PRO A 137 -18.74 19.52 -17.35
CA PRO A 137 -18.23 20.87 -17.54
C PRO A 137 -16.92 20.82 -18.34
N ARG A 138 -16.64 21.87 -19.12
CA ARG A 138 -15.47 21.96 -20.02
C ARG A 138 -14.12 21.81 -19.26
N TRP A 139 -14.05 22.27 -18.03
CA TRP A 139 -12.83 22.19 -17.20
C TRP A 139 -12.50 20.76 -16.75
N LEU A 140 -13.47 19.84 -16.75
CA LEU A 140 -13.29 18.48 -16.23
C LEU A 140 -12.21 17.71 -16.98
N SER A 141 -12.17 17.81 -18.31
CA SER A 141 -11.12 17.17 -19.11
C SER A 141 -9.73 17.66 -18.74
N SER A 142 -9.55 18.98 -18.57
CA SER A 142 -8.27 19.57 -18.17
C SER A 142 -7.86 19.11 -16.77
N ALA A 143 -8.81 19.05 -15.81
CA ALA A 143 -8.54 18.54 -14.47
C ALA A 143 -8.10 17.06 -14.48
N LEU A 144 -8.78 16.20 -15.24
CA LEU A 144 -8.41 14.80 -15.37
C LEU A 144 -7.05 14.62 -16.07
N THR A 145 -6.76 15.43 -17.09
CA THR A 145 -5.43 15.43 -17.73
C THR A 145 -4.35 15.85 -16.75
N GLY A 146 -4.63 16.86 -15.91
CA GLY A 146 -3.71 17.28 -14.85
C GLY A 146 -3.42 16.18 -13.83
N VAL A 147 -4.45 15.47 -13.34
CA VAL A 147 -4.29 14.32 -12.44
C VAL A 147 -3.47 13.22 -13.10
N ALA A 148 -3.80 12.85 -14.33
CA ALA A 148 -3.05 11.84 -15.09
C ALA A 148 -1.57 12.25 -15.26
N GLY A 149 -1.30 13.52 -15.60
CA GLY A 149 0.05 14.05 -15.74
C GLY A 149 0.86 13.96 -14.44
N ILE A 150 0.25 14.30 -13.30
CA ILE A 150 0.90 14.17 -11.98
C ILE A 150 1.23 12.71 -11.67
N VAL A 151 0.29 11.79 -11.90
CA VAL A 151 0.50 10.35 -11.64
C VAL A 151 1.61 9.80 -12.54
N ILE A 152 1.58 10.10 -13.84
CA ILE A 152 2.61 9.65 -14.79
C ILE A 152 3.97 10.24 -14.41
N GLY A 153 4.03 11.53 -14.08
CA GLY A 153 5.26 12.20 -13.64
C GLY A 153 5.84 11.58 -12.37
N ALA A 154 5.01 11.29 -11.38
CA ALA A 154 5.44 10.65 -10.13
C ALA A 154 5.98 9.22 -10.37
N ILE A 155 5.30 8.44 -11.21
CA ILE A 155 5.75 7.09 -11.60
C ILE A 155 7.09 7.17 -12.34
N PHE A 156 7.25 8.12 -13.26
CA PHE A 156 8.49 8.31 -14.01
C PHE A 156 9.65 8.70 -13.10
N ILE A 157 9.45 9.64 -12.18
CA ILE A 157 10.46 10.03 -11.19
C ILE A 157 10.84 8.83 -10.32
N ALA A 158 9.87 8.05 -9.84
CA ALA A 158 10.12 6.86 -9.05
C ALA A 158 10.88 5.79 -9.82
N ALA A 159 10.60 5.61 -11.13
CA ALA A 159 11.32 4.66 -11.99
C ALA A 159 12.80 5.03 -12.15
N ILE A 160 13.10 6.31 -12.36
CA ILE A 160 14.48 6.81 -12.45
C ILE A 160 15.20 6.73 -11.11
N ALA A 161 14.46 6.94 -10.02
CA ALA A 161 14.98 6.95 -8.66
C ALA A 161 15.25 5.55 -8.08
N GLN A 162 15.06 4.43 -8.84
CA GLN A 162 15.32 3.09 -8.35
C GLN A 162 16.77 2.97 -7.86
N PRO A 163 17.02 2.41 -6.67
CA PRO A 163 18.38 2.17 -6.22
C PRO A 163 19.01 1.11 -7.10
N SER A 164 20.28 1.29 -7.45
CA SER A 164 21.12 0.17 -7.83
C SER A 164 21.07 -0.83 -6.66
N ALA A 165 20.89 -2.12 -6.94
CA ALA A 165 20.91 -3.13 -5.88
C ALA A 165 22.17 -2.91 -5.02
N PRO A 166 22.03 -2.83 -3.69
CA PRO A 166 23.19 -2.60 -2.84
C PRO A 166 24.18 -3.76 -3.04
N THR A 167 25.35 -3.45 -3.56
CA THR A 167 26.44 -4.41 -3.80
C THR A 167 27.32 -4.63 -2.56
N GLY A 168 26.87 -4.20 -1.37
CA GLY A 168 27.61 -4.35 -0.12
C GLY A 168 26.74 -4.10 1.11
N ALA A 169 27.23 -4.52 2.27
CA ALA A 169 26.57 -4.24 3.52
C ALA A 169 26.50 -2.71 3.76
N THR A 170 25.32 -2.21 4.12
CA THR A 170 25.14 -0.86 4.63
C THR A 170 25.66 -0.84 6.09
N TYR A 171 26.26 0.25 6.51
CA TYR A 171 26.79 0.37 7.88
C TYR A 171 26.19 1.59 8.57
N THR A 172 25.70 1.39 9.79
CA THR A 172 25.27 2.48 10.70
C THR A 172 26.20 2.45 11.91
N ASN A 173 26.96 3.52 12.12
CA ASN A 173 27.96 3.61 13.19
C ASN A 173 28.95 2.41 13.22
N GLY A 174 29.35 1.93 12.04
CA GLY A 174 30.28 0.80 11.92
C GLY A 174 29.65 -0.60 12.12
N VAL A 175 28.32 -0.68 12.35
CA VAL A 175 27.59 -1.94 12.47
C VAL A 175 26.90 -2.24 11.11
N PRO A 176 27.07 -3.45 10.55
CA PRO A 176 26.33 -3.87 9.37
C PRO A 176 24.83 -3.74 9.61
N THR A 177 24.14 -3.11 8.68
CA THR A 177 22.73 -2.71 8.85
C THR A 177 21.88 -3.22 7.70
N VAL A 178 20.72 -3.76 8.03
CA VAL A 178 19.67 -4.12 7.06
C VAL A 178 18.38 -3.43 7.50
N HIS A 179 17.76 -2.72 6.57
CA HIS A 179 16.49 -2.06 6.78
C HIS A 179 15.32 -3.01 6.50
N MET A 180 14.22 -2.83 7.22
CA MET A 180 12.97 -3.55 7.05
C MET A 180 11.87 -2.59 6.59
N SER A 181 11.13 -2.98 5.60
CA SER A 181 9.89 -2.32 5.15
C SER A 181 8.68 -3.16 5.55
N ALA A 182 7.47 -2.76 5.14
CA ALA A 182 6.22 -3.39 5.56
C ALA A 182 6.14 -4.93 5.40
N GLY A 183 6.91 -5.56 4.54
CA GLY A 183 6.86 -7.02 4.35
C GLY A 183 8.14 -7.62 3.78
N LYS A 184 9.28 -6.91 3.83
CA LYS A 184 10.55 -7.42 3.31
C LYS A 184 11.76 -6.74 3.94
N PHE A 185 12.88 -7.42 3.92
CA PHE A 185 14.18 -6.80 4.14
C PHE A 185 14.61 -6.00 2.91
N SER A 186 15.32 -4.88 3.11
CA SER A 186 15.82 -4.02 2.03
C SER A 186 16.78 -4.75 1.08
N GLN A 187 17.39 -5.82 1.57
CA GLN A 187 18.27 -6.71 0.81
C GLN A 187 18.01 -8.16 1.23
N PRO A 188 18.03 -9.13 0.29
CA PRO A 188 17.76 -10.53 0.60
C PRO A 188 18.93 -11.22 1.31
N SER A 189 20.13 -10.65 1.23
CA SER A 189 21.33 -11.18 1.88
C SER A 189 22.27 -10.07 2.34
N VAL A 190 23.01 -10.37 3.41
CA VAL A 190 24.05 -9.48 3.94
C VAL A 190 25.28 -10.30 4.29
N THR A 191 26.47 -9.77 3.98
CA THR A 191 27.74 -10.38 4.37
C THR A 191 28.36 -9.62 5.56
N LEU A 192 28.74 -10.35 6.59
CA LEU A 192 29.29 -9.82 7.83
C LEU A 192 30.67 -10.41 8.14
N PRO A 193 31.59 -9.62 8.71
CA PRO A 193 32.78 -10.18 9.35
C PRO A 193 32.42 -11.06 10.55
N LYS A 194 33.15 -12.14 10.75
CA LYS A 194 33.01 -12.98 11.95
C LYS A 194 33.16 -12.16 13.24
N GLY A 195 32.27 -12.41 14.19
CA GLY A 195 32.20 -11.67 15.45
C GLY A 195 31.35 -10.40 15.41
N SER A 196 30.86 -10.01 14.24
CA SER A 196 30.01 -8.82 14.08
C SER A 196 28.59 -9.06 14.62
N LYS A 197 27.94 -7.99 14.99
CA LYS A 197 26.50 -7.90 15.16
C LYS A 197 25.85 -7.40 13.85
N LEU A 198 24.57 -7.63 13.69
CA LEU A 198 23.72 -7.12 12.61
C LEU A 198 22.66 -6.20 13.22
N LEU A 199 22.58 -4.97 12.74
CA LEU A 199 21.51 -4.04 13.07
C LEU A 199 20.37 -4.19 12.07
N LEU A 200 19.18 -4.51 12.58
CA LEU A 200 17.95 -4.49 11.80
C LEU A 200 17.15 -3.25 12.16
N VAL A 201 16.79 -2.44 11.17
CA VAL A 201 16.09 -1.16 11.37
C VAL A 201 14.72 -1.26 10.71
N ASP A 202 13.66 -1.08 11.49
CA ASP A 202 12.29 -1.00 10.96
C ASP A 202 11.96 0.46 10.59
N ASP A 203 11.83 0.71 9.29
CA ASP A 203 11.60 2.06 8.74
C ASP A 203 10.12 2.47 8.73
N VAL A 204 9.19 1.53 8.99
CA VAL A 204 7.75 1.76 8.71
C VAL A 204 6.82 1.59 9.91
N ALA A 205 7.33 1.29 11.08
CA ALA A 205 6.54 1.02 12.29
C ALA A 205 5.43 -0.04 12.08
N VAL A 206 5.78 -1.12 11.38
CA VAL A 206 4.94 -2.31 11.22
C VAL A 206 5.53 -3.42 12.08
N LEU A 207 4.68 -4.17 12.77
CA LEU A 207 5.15 -5.24 13.65
C LEU A 207 5.87 -6.33 12.86
N HIS A 208 7.15 -6.52 13.15
CA HIS A 208 7.94 -7.67 12.71
C HIS A 208 8.20 -8.59 13.89
N ILE A 209 8.09 -9.89 13.66
CA ILE A 209 8.45 -10.92 14.65
C ILE A 209 9.51 -11.82 14.01
N LEU A 210 10.76 -11.65 14.42
CA LEU A 210 11.91 -12.28 13.79
C LEU A 210 12.26 -13.60 14.48
N ALA A 211 12.63 -14.60 13.68
CA ALA A 211 13.07 -15.90 14.15
C ALA A 211 14.16 -16.49 13.23
N ASN A 212 14.92 -17.46 13.74
CA ASN A 212 15.81 -18.28 12.91
C ASN A 212 14.99 -19.19 11.99
N GLY A 213 15.38 -19.29 10.72
CA GLY A 213 14.73 -20.11 9.71
C GLY A 213 14.38 -19.34 8.45
N SER A 214 13.45 -19.85 7.67
CA SER A 214 13.06 -19.28 6.38
C SER A 214 11.60 -19.58 6.03
N TRP A 215 11.04 -18.78 5.11
CA TRP A 215 9.86 -19.15 4.36
C TRP A 215 10.27 -19.95 3.13
N GLU A 216 9.73 -21.17 2.96
CA GLU A 216 9.93 -21.98 1.77
C GLU A 216 8.58 -22.34 1.17
N THR A 217 8.38 -22.05 -0.10
CA THR A 217 7.11 -22.28 -0.82
C THR A 217 5.85 -21.80 -0.09
N GLY A 218 5.98 -20.64 0.62
CA GLY A 218 4.87 -20.06 1.37
C GLY A 218 4.60 -20.69 2.76
N VAL A 219 5.47 -21.59 3.22
CA VAL A 219 5.37 -22.24 4.53
C VAL A 219 6.57 -21.84 5.40
N PRO A 220 6.35 -21.41 6.68
CA PRO A 220 7.44 -21.11 7.58
C PRO A 220 8.17 -22.39 8.00
N LYS A 221 9.49 -22.37 7.91
CA LYS A 221 10.38 -23.44 8.38
C LYS A 221 11.31 -22.90 9.46
N PRO A 222 10.91 -22.92 10.73
CA PRO A 222 11.77 -22.58 11.84
C PRO A 222 12.97 -23.54 11.88
N ALA A 223 14.17 -23.01 11.75
CA ALA A 223 15.39 -23.79 11.82
C ALA A 223 16.54 -22.89 12.28
N LYS A 224 17.33 -23.36 13.23
CA LYS A 224 18.52 -22.66 13.68
C LYS A 224 19.76 -23.44 13.23
N GLU A 225 20.55 -22.84 12.35
CA GLU A 225 21.80 -23.43 11.90
C GLU A 225 22.82 -23.50 13.06
N PRO A 226 23.70 -24.50 13.07
CA PRO A 226 24.77 -24.61 14.07
C PRO A 226 25.65 -23.34 14.05
N GLY A 227 25.86 -22.74 15.22
CA GLY A 227 26.64 -21.50 15.35
C GLY A 227 25.86 -20.21 15.09
N ALA A 228 24.60 -20.27 14.68
CA ALA A 228 23.75 -19.10 14.58
C ALA A 228 23.45 -18.48 15.96
N PRO A 229 23.43 -17.15 16.09
CA PRO A 229 22.83 -16.52 17.28
C PRO A 229 21.35 -16.89 17.39
N THR A 230 20.85 -16.99 18.60
CA THR A 230 19.44 -17.30 18.82
C THR A 230 18.58 -16.07 18.52
N VAL A 231 17.74 -16.17 17.51
CA VAL A 231 16.68 -15.23 17.16
C VAL A 231 15.36 -15.96 17.31
N ASN A 232 14.61 -15.64 18.34
CA ASN A 232 13.35 -16.29 18.63
C ASN A 232 12.34 -15.30 19.15
N ASN A 233 11.27 -15.07 18.40
CA ASN A 233 10.18 -14.16 18.74
C ASN A 233 10.64 -12.73 19.06
N VAL A 234 11.65 -12.24 18.33
CA VAL A 234 12.16 -10.86 18.49
C VAL A 234 11.20 -9.90 17.82
N GLN A 235 10.48 -9.11 18.64
CA GLN A 235 9.50 -8.15 18.15
C GLN A 235 10.16 -6.81 17.85
N VAL A 236 9.88 -6.24 16.69
CA VAL A 236 10.36 -4.93 16.23
C VAL A 236 9.17 -4.17 15.66
N ASN A 237 8.98 -2.91 16.08
CA ASN A 237 7.89 -2.07 15.61
C ASN A 237 8.35 -0.59 15.64
N GLY A 238 8.82 -0.08 14.49
CA GLY A 238 9.31 1.29 14.34
C GLY A 238 10.62 1.59 15.07
N GLN A 239 11.38 0.58 15.44
CA GLN A 239 12.65 0.71 16.15
C GLN A 239 13.73 -0.16 15.49
N SER A 240 14.94 -0.13 16.00
CA SER A 240 16.03 -1.01 15.60
C SER A 240 16.31 -2.08 16.63
N VAL A 241 16.82 -3.23 16.18
CA VAL A 241 17.28 -4.31 17.05
C VAL A 241 18.63 -4.83 16.57
N GLU A 242 19.55 -5.10 17.49
CA GLU A 242 20.80 -5.79 17.20
C GLU A 242 20.67 -7.30 17.39
N ILE A 243 21.13 -8.07 16.42
CA ILE A 243 21.23 -9.52 16.46
C ILE A 243 22.69 -9.94 16.39
N GLY A 244 23.06 -10.93 17.17
CA GLY A 244 24.43 -11.46 17.22
C GLY A 244 24.99 -11.50 18.63
N PRO A 245 26.35 -11.65 18.78
CA PRO A 245 27.34 -11.68 17.69
C PRO A 245 27.27 -12.96 16.84
N PHE A 246 27.63 -12.86 15.56
CA PHE A 246 27.82 -14.00 14.66
C PHE A 246 29.24 -14.55 14.79
N SER A 247 29.46 -15.39 15.78
CA SER A 247 30.79 -15.82 16.19
C SER A 247 31.41 -16.93 15.33
N THR A 248 30.64 -17.55 14.46
CA THR A 248 31.08 -18.65 13.59
C THR A 248 30.85 -18.28 12.13
N ALA A 249 31.82 -18.56 11.25
CA ALA A 249 31.64 -18.41 9.83
C ALA A 249 30.60 -19.41 9.31
N GLY A 250 29.75 -18.97 8.37
CA GLY A 250 28.67 -19.81 7.85
C GLY A 250 27.57 -18.99 7.20
N THR A 251 26.54 -19.67 6.76
CA THR A 251 25.31 -19.07 6.22
C THR A 251 24.17 -19.31 7.18
N TYR A 252 23.48 -18.26 7.56
CA TYR A 252 22.41 -18.28 8.54
C TYR A 252 21.16 -17.63 7.96
N HIS A 253 19.97 -18.10 8.38
CA HIS A 253 18.72 -17.59 7.90
C HIS A 253 17.92 -16.97 9.04
N ILE A 254 17.35 -15.79 8.75
CA ILE A 254 16.42 -15.07 9.64
C ILE A 254 15.20 -14.74 8.80
N TYR A 255 14.02 -14.93 9.37
CA TYR A 255 12.77 -14.60 8.70
C TYR A 255 11.81 -13.88 9.63
N CYS A 256 10.86 -13.14 9.08
CA CYS A 256 9.75 -12.59 9.83
C CYS A 256 8.60 -13.60 9.85
N THR A 257 8.11 -13.99 11.03
CA THR A 257 7.08 -15.03 11.15
C THR A 257 5.69 -14.56 10.75
N VAL A 258 5.45 -13.23 10.72
CA VAL A 258 4.16 -12.61 10.39
C VAL A 258 4.07 -12.11 8.94
N HIS A 259 5.20 -11.97 8.25
CA HIS A 259 5.21 -11.53 6.85
C HIS A 259 5.70 -12.65 5.94
N GLN A 260 4.77 -13.23 5.20
CA GLN A 260 5.06 -14.36 4.31
C GLN A 260 6.14 -14.02 3.27
N GLY A 261 7.17 -14.86 3.17
CA GLY A 261 8.27 -14.68 2.22
C GLY A 261 9.34 -13.67 2.63
N MET A 262 9.22 -13.03 3.81
CA MET A 262 10.21 -12.09 4.32
C MET A 262 11.41 -12.87 4.90
N ASN A 263 12.42 -13.10 4.07
CA ASN A 263 13.64 -13.85 4.38
C ASN A 263 14.89 -12.98 4.28
N LEU A 264 15.86 -13.22 5.17
CA LEU A 264 17.20 -12.64 5.14
C LEU A 264 18.24 -13.75 5.27
N THR A 265 19.18 -13.80 4.33
CA THR A 265 20.35 -14.67 4.41
C THR A 265 21.55 -13.88 4.96
N VAL A 266 22.13 -14.34 6.05
CA VAL A 266 23.31 -13.74 6.68
C VAL A 266 24.52 -14.61 6.40
N ILE A 267 25.49 -14.09 5.66
CA ILE A 267 26.73 -14.75 5.30
C ILE A 267 27.84 -14.20 6.20
N VAL A 268 28.45 -15.07 6.99
CA VAL A 268 29.53 -14.70 7.93
C VAL A 268 30.85 -15.28 7.44
N GLN A 269 31.86 -14.42 7.25
CA GLN A 269 33.20 -14.79 6.78
C GLN A 269 34.33 -14.02 7.48
#